data_0be0723d33248a834e4c1af8a02f1192
#
_entry.id   0be0723d33248a834e4c1af8a02f1192
#
_cell.length_a   1.000
_cell.length_b   1.000
_cell.length_c   1.000
_cell.angle_alpha   90.00
_cell.angle_beta   90.00
_cell.angle_gamma   90.00
#
_symmetry.space_group_name_H-M   'P 1'
#
loop_
_entity.id
_entity.type
_entity.pdbx_description
1 polymer ?
#
loop_
_entity_poly.entity_id
_entity_poly.type
_entity_poly.pdbx_seq_one_letter_code
_entity_poly.pdbx_strand_id
1 'polypeptide(L)' 'MSPEVNTEKMDHLIQEMKRIAREVELAGGEIPAVVRNVKRLMASIKMLEINVSDVSGILKTT' A
#
# COMPACT_ATOMS: atom_id res chain seq x y z
N MET A 1 19.11 -4.38 18.62
CA MET A 1 18.22 -3.21 18.66
C MET A 1 17.10 -3.41 17.67
N SER A 2 15.87 -3.40 18.14
CA SER A 2 14.75 -3.54 17.23
C SER A 2 14.60 -2.25 16.39
N PRO A 3 14.28 -2.37 15.10
CA PRO A 3 14.08 -1.19 14.29
C PRO A 3 12.87 -0.41 14.77
N GLU A 4 13.02 0.90 14.80
CA GLU A 4 11.91 1.76 15.12
C GLU A 4 10.90 1.75 13.98
N VAL A 5 9.62 1.82 14.34
CA VAL A 5 8.56 1.91 13.35
C VAL A 5 8.56 3.32 12.77
N ASN A 6 8.69 3.43 11.46
CA ASN A 6 8.66 4.70 10.76
C ASN A 6 7.38 4.77 9.92
N THR A 7 6.33 5.30 10.52
CA THR A 7 5.02 5.35 9.88
C THR A 7 4.99 6.30 8.68
N GLU A 8 5.75 7.39 8.73
CA GLU A 8 5.81 8.34 7.62
C GLU A 8 6.46 7.70 6.40
N LYS A 9 7.56 6.97 6.62
CA LYS A 9 8.24 6.27 5.53
C LYS A 9 7.38 5.16 4.96
N MET A 10 6.71 4.38 5.82
CA MET A 10 5.80 3.33 5.36
C MET A 10 4.66 3.90 4.54
N ASP A 11 4.06 4.98 4.99
CA ASP A 11 2.98 5.63 4.25
C ASP A 11 3.46 6.09 2.88
N HIS A 12 4.62 6.72 2.82
CA HIS A 12 5.20 7.16 1.55
C HIS A 12 5.42 5.99 0.59
N LEU A 13 5.97 4.89 1.10
CA LEU A 13 6.22 3.70 0.28
C LEU A 13 4.91 3.06 -0.19
N ILE A 14 3.88 3.08 0.64
CA ILE A 14 2.56 2.57 0.26
C ILE A 14 1.96 3.40 -0.86
N GLN A 15 2.08 4.72 -0.79
CA GLN A 15 1.61 5.59 -1.86
C GLN A 15 2.37 5.33 -3.17
N GLU A 16 3.67 5.06 -3.07
CA GLU A 16 4.46 4.67 -4.24
C GLU A 16 3.98 3.34 -4.84
N MET A 17 3.66 2.36 -4.00
CA MET A 17 3.13 1.09 -4.47
C MET A 17 1.81 1.28 -5.21
N LYS A 18 0.93 2.15 -4.70
CA LYS A 18 -0.34 2.46 -5.37
C LYS A 18 -0.10 3.04 -6.75
N ARG A 19 0.82 3.97 -6.84
CA ARG A 19 1.15 4.62 -8.11
C ARG A 19 1.65 3.60 -9.12
N ILE A 20 2.58 2.75 -8.70
CA ILE A 20 3.16 1.73 -9.57
C ILE A 20 2.10 0.70 -9.98
N ALA A 21 1.25 0.29 -9.06
CA ALA A 21 0.17 -0.65 -9.36
C ALA A 21 -0.78 -0.10 -10.44
N ARG A 22 -1.09 1.19 -10.36
CA ARG A 22 -1.92 1.84 -11.38
C ARG A 22 -1.23 1.88 -12.73
N GLU A 23 0.08 2.10 -12.75
CA GLU A 23 0.83 2.08 -14.01
C GLU A 23 0.82 0.69 -14.64
N VAL A 24 0.95 -0.35 -13.82
CA VAL A 24 0.84 -1.73 -14.30
C VAL A 24 -0.55 -1.99 -14.89
N GLU A 25 -1.59 -1.52 -14.19
CA GLU A 25 -2.97 -1.67 -14.67
C GLU A 25 -3.16 -1.00 -16.02
N LEU A 26 -2.67 0.23 -16.17
CA LEU A 26 -2.79 0.96 -17.43
C LEU A 26 -2.02 0.26 -18.55
N ALA A 27 -0.83 -0.22 -18.26
CA ALA A 27 0.01 -0.90 -19.26
C ALA A 27 -0.57 -2.26 -19.67
N GLY A 28 -1.21 -2.96 -18.74
CA GLY A 28 -1.76 -4.29 -18.98
C GLY A 28 -3.27 -4.36 -19.01
N GLY A 29 -3.94 -3.21 -19.21
CA GLY A 29 -5.40 -3.12 -19.08
C GLY A 29 -6.23 -3.98 -20.02
N GLU A 30 -5.63 -4.50 -21.09
CA GLU A 30 -6.32 -5.39 -22.02
C GLU A 30 -6.13 -6.86 -21.66
N ILE A 31 -5.34 -7.16 -20.64
CA ILE A 31 -5.10 -8.52 -20.19
C ILE A 31 -5.96 -8.76 -18.95
N PRO A 32 -7.05 -9.58 -19.05
CA PRO A 32 -7.96 -9.77 -17.91
C PRO A 32 -7.29 -10.28 -16.64
N ALA A 33 -6.29 -11.15 -16.78
CA ALA A 33 -5.58 -11.66 -15.60
C ALA A 33 -4.82 -10.56 -14.89
N VAL A 34 -4.22 -9.62 -15.63
CA VAL A 34 -3.49 -8.49 -15.06
C VAL A 34 -4.46 -7.58 -14.29
N VAL A 35 -5.58 -7.24 -14.90
CA VAL A 35 -6.60 -6.39 -14.26
C VAL A 35 -7.08 -7.02 -12.96
N ARG A 36 -7.39 -8.31 -12.99
CA ARG A 36 -7.87 -9.02 -11.79
C ARG A 36 -6.83 -9.05 -10.68
N ASN A 37 -5.57 -9.31 -11.02
CA ASN A 37 -4.50 -9.38 -10.03
C ASN A 37 -4.11 -8.01 -9.49
N VAL A 38 -4.18 -6.97 -10.30
CA VAL A 38 -3.95 -5.60 -9.81
C VAL A 38 -5.02 -5.21 -8.81
N LYS A 39 -6.29 -5.58 -9.04
CA LYS A 39 -7.35 -5.32 -8.07
C LYS A 39 -7.06 -5.98 -6.73
N ARG A 40 -6.57 -7.22 -6.75
CA ARG A 40 -6.18 -7.93 -5.52
C ARG A 40 -5.01 -7.24 -4.84
N LEU A 41 -4.03 -6.81 -5.62
CA LEU A 41 -2.88 -6.08 -5.10
C LEU A 41 -3.32 -4.78 -4.43
N MET A 42 -4.20 -4.01 -5.09
CA MET A 42 -4.70 -2.76 -4.54
C MET A 42 -5.46 -2.98 -3.23
N ALA A 43 -6.22 -4.07 -3.12
CA ALA A 43 -6.90 -4.43 -1.88
C ALA A 43 -5.90 -4.72 -0.76
N SER A 44 -4.82 -5.44 -1.09
CA SER A 44 -3.75 -5.72 -0.12
C SER A 44 -3.03 -4.45 0.32
N ILE A 45 -2.78 -3.54 -0.61
CA ILE A 45 -2.16 -2.25 -0.31
C ILE A 45 -3.07 -1.44 0.62
N LYS A 46 -4.38 -1.47 0.38
CA LYS A 46 -5.33 -0.79 1.26
C LYS A 46 -5.29 -1.35 2.68
N MET A 47 -5.14 -2.66 2.82
CA MET A 47 -4.98 -3.26 4.15
C MET A 47 -3.72 -2.77 4.85
N LEU A 48 -2.62 -2.62 4.10
CA LEU A 48 -1.39 -2.05 4.66
C LEU A 48 -1.61 -0.62 5.12
N GLU A 49 -2.34 0.18 4.35
CA GLU A 49 -2.67 1.55 4.76
C GLU A 49 -3.43 1.58 6.08
N ILE A 50 -4.40 0.71 6.23
CA ILE A 50 -5.18 0.61 7.46
C ILE A 50 -4.28 0.23 8.63
N ASN A 51 -3.39 -0.75 8.42
CA ASN A 51 -2.45 -1.20 9.45
C ASN A 51 -1.52 -0.06 9.89
N VAL A 52 -1.00 0.71 8.95
CA VAL A 52 -0.12 1.84 9.26
C VAL A 52 -0.89 2.94 9.99
N SER A 53 -2.11 3.22 9.56
CA SER A 53 -2.96 4.22 10.19
C SER A 53 -3.27 3.84 11.63
N ASP A 54 -3.56 2.56 11.91
CA ASP A 54 -3.83 2.07 13.25
C ASP A 54 -2.61 2.22 14.15
N VAL A 55 -1.44 1.84 13.66
CA VAL A 55 -0.19 1.98 14.42
C VAL A 55 0.12 3.44 14.68
N SER A 56 -0.03 4.29 13.66
CA SER A 56 0.20 5.72 13.77
C SER A 56 -0.73 6.34 14.82
N GLY A 57 -2.00 5.93 14.84
CA GLY A 57 -2.96 6.38 15.84
C GLY A 57 -2.55 5.99 17.25
N ILE A 58 -2.11 4.75 17.44
CA ILE A 58 -1.65 4.26 18.74
C ILE A 58 -0.42 5.05 19.21
N LEU A 59 0.54 5.29 18.33
CA LEU A 59 1.75 6.02 18.65
C LEU A 59 1.46 7.48 19.03
N LYS A 60 0.44 8.08 18.40
CA LYS A 60 0.07 9.45 18.68
C LYS A 60 -0.68 9.62 20.01
N THR A 61 -1.32 8.57 20.49
CA THR A 61 -2.10 8.63 21.73
C THR A 61 -1.25 8.40 22.97
N THR A 62 -0.02 7.99 22.79
CA THR A 62 0.92 7.83 23.89
C THR A 62 1.79 9.06 24.06
#